data_2a72cce953c274aeb6c94aa5f1ebe179
#
_entry.id   2a72cce953c274aeb6c94aa5f1ebe179
#
_cell.length_a   1.000
_cell.length_b   1.000
_cell.length_c   1.000
_cell.angle_alpha   90.00
_cell.angle_beta   90.00
_cell.angle_gamma   90.00
#
_symmetry.space_group_name_H-M   'P 1'
#
loop_
_entity.id
_entity.type
_entity.pdbx_description
1 polymer ?
#
loop_
_entity_poly.entity_id
_entity_poly.type
_entity_poly.pdbx_seq_one_letter_code
_entity_poly.pdbx_strand_id
1 'polypeptide(L)'
;MNFKITTVKSFVFAGFLTIASDASAGINYLYNNVYSESFLSNSNKEEEASGKINELRKLIAKAKKSGINTLKEETALRTAEIFMGYAKWDENNIDANVKNFSLVKKYKNESEKYAKLLPDFERQEIIEMMNSSISELEAVMRGELKRLPTPVVDWTKVKVDKDMLVYEGKPVFLADWTWKPRIKEYIEYHGNLDGFFMTNANVINNKGDISPKVINELQEKEDGSIGFVFLNHSNFPKWAEKKDPTVKDGPGIKYTMYDINHPLARQVNSDLIKGTVPYMAGKQYTGLGYMLCNEPHWNCIEKTWASAPISEYAYEEFRKWLKNKHGNIDRLNELWSTSYKDFSSVDGPRIMQASMQGSPMYFDFMAFNMDRVTEWFSFLKNEIRKYDPQAKTHIKIMPNLWSDNKRDSGIDLEALTRNSEIIGNDASSCGAWMWGKPKSWEKNYAFDWVEICMAYDFMKSVSPDKVMFNTEGHMLSTGKYRDLYQTKEYARGNYWLATIHGLTATQTWYWCRREDGSSRGHSDSNGYAASNN
;
A
#
# COMPACT_ATOMS: atom_id res chain seq x y z
N MET A 1 6.81 -10.20 53.75
CA MET A 1 7.83 -10.74 52.86
C MET A 1 8.27 -9.59 51.93
N ASN A 2 9.39 -8.95 52.25
CA ASN A 2 9.90 -7.80 51.51
C ASN A 2 10.78 -8.28 50.37
N PHE A 3 10.37 -8.08 49.15
CA PHE A 3 11.25 -8.25 47.96
C PHE A 3 11.96 -6.93 47.68
N LYS A 4 13.27 -6.93 47.85
CA LYS A 4 14.18 -5.88 47.37
C LYS A 4 14.27 -5.95 45.84
N ILE A 5 13.79 -4.92 45.18
CA ILE A 5 14.04 -4.70 43.76
C ILE A 5 15.43 -4.05 43.64
N THR A 6 16.39 -4.81 43.20
CA THR A 6 17.77 -4.36 42.97
C THR A 6 17.87 -3.75 41.57
N THR A 7 18.36 -2.53 41.55
CA THR A 7 18.61 -1.64 40.43
C THR A 7 19.46 -2.26 39.29
N VAL A 8 18.84 -2.55 38.18
CA VAL A 8 19.53 -2.84 36.90
C VAL A 8 18.89 -1.98 35.78
N LYS A 9 18.87 -0.68 35.95
CA LYS A 9 18.24 0.22 34.97
C LYS A 9 19.11 1.39 34.51
N SER A 10 20.41 1.35 34.66
CA SER A 10 21.22 2.52 34.30
C SER A 10 22.31 2.32 33.26
N PHE A 11 22.54 1.12 32.72
CA PHE A 11 23.65 0.90 31.78
C PHE A 11 23.25 0.68 30.31
N VAL A 12 21.97 0.43 30.02
CA VAL A 12 21.54 0.17 28.62
C VAL A 12 21.13 1.46 27.89
N PHE A 13 20.76 2.51 28.61
CA PHE A 13 20.30 3.77 27.99
C PHE A 13 21.43 4.71 27.55
N ALA A 14 22.58 4.65 28.17
CA ALA A 14 23.72 5.52 27.80
C ALA A 14 24.44 5.07 26.54
N GLY A 15 24.48 3.76 26.25
CA GLY A 15 25.10 3.22 25.02
C GLY A 15 24.30 3.49 23.74
N PHE A 16 22.98 3.57 23.84
CA PHE A 16 22.12 3.89 22.67
C PHE A 16 22.11 5.36 22.31
N LEU A 17 22.29 6.27 23.26
CA LEU A 17 22.32 7.71 23.01
C LEU A 17 23.62 8.18 22.34
N THR A 18 24.75 7.56 22.63
CA THR A 18 26.04 7.89 21.96
C THR A 18 26.09 7.37 20.53
N ILE A 19 25.57 6.18 20.25
CA ILE A 19 25.50 5.65 18.88
C ILE A 19 24.51 6.46 18.01
N ALA A 20 23.42 6.98 18.60
CA ALA A 20 22.46 7.81 17.88
C ALA A 20 22.97 9.23 17.56
N SER A 21 23.80 9.82 18.43
CA SER A 21 24.41 11.15 18.18
C SER A 21 25.50 11.09 17.10
N ASP A 22 26.30 10.04 17.11
CA ASP A 22 27.33 9.85 16.10
C ASP A 22 26.76 9.44 14.73
N ALA A 23 25.65 8.68 14.71
CA ALA A 23 24.96 8.35 13.48
C ALA A 23 24.28 9.58 12.85
N SER A 24 23.68 10.47 13.65
CA SER A 24 23.05 11.70 13.13
C SER A 24 24.09 12.72 12.65
N ALA A 25 25.22 12.84 13.31
CA ALA A 25 26.35 13.65 12.89
C ALA A 25 27.03 13.08 11.64
N GLY A 26 27.20 11.75 11.57
CA GLY A 26 27.72 11.04 10.39
C GLY A 26 26.78 11.14 9.18
N ILE A 27 25.48 11.03 9.38
CA ILE A 27 24.48 11.19 8.31
C ILE A 27 24.46 12.64 7.79
N ASN A 28 24.50 13.64 8.66
CA ASN A 28 24.60 15.05 8.24
C ASN A 28 25.95 15.40 7.57
N TYR A 29 27.05 14.76 7.99
CA TYR A 29 28.35 14.94 7.37
C TYR A 29 28.44 14.26 6.00
N LEU A 30 27.87 13.08 5.84
CA LEU A 30 27.72 12.38 4.55
C LEU A 30 26.73 13.13 3.63
N TYR A 31 25.64 13.66 4.17
CA TYR A 31 24.65 14.44 3.41
C TYR A 31 25.20 15.72 2.78
N ASN A 32 26.17 16.36 3.44
CA ASN A 32 26.71 17.64 2.97
C ASN A 32 28.01 17.49 2.14
N ASN A 33 28.70 16.35 2.20
CA ASN A 33 30.03 16.21 1.61
C ASN A 33 30.18 15.14 0.52
N VAL A 34 29.26 14.16 0.43
CA VAL A 34 29.40 13.08 -0.55
C VAL A 34 28.87 13.49 -1.93
N TYR A 35 27.94 14.45 -1.98
CA TYR A 35 27.33 14.93 -3.23
C TYR A 35 27.60 16.41 -3.47
N SER A 36 28.87 16.83 -3.39
CA SER A 36 29.24 18.16 -3.89
C SER A 36 29.08 18.21 -5.42
N GLU A 37 28.67 19.36 -5.95
CA GLU A 37 28.47 19.59 -7.40
C GLU A 37 29.70 19.19 -8.25
N SER A 38 30.89 19.18 -7.66
CA SER A 38 32.13 18.72 -8.30
C SER A 38 32.18 17.22 -8.56
N PHE A 39 31.36 16.41 -7.86
CA PHE A 39 31.32 14.96 -8.05
C PHE A 39 30.50 14.54 -9.28
N LEU A 40 29.56 15.38 -9.71
CA LEU A 40 28.63 15.09 -10.81
C LEU A 40 29.09 15.63 -12.17
N SER A 41 30.16 16.41 -12.24
CA SER A 41 30.54 17.14 -13.45
C SER A 41 31.53 16.41 -14.41
N ASN A 42 31.73 15.12 -14.27
CA ASN A 42 32.70 14.38 -15.09
C ASN A 42 32.00 13.67 -16.27
N SER A 43 32.35 14.07 -17.48
CA SER A 43 31.79 13.65 -18.77
C SER A 43 31.97 12.17 -19.15
N ASN A 44 32.39 11.30 -18.22
CA ASN A 44 32.74 9.89 -18.52
C ASN A 44 31.93 8.86 -17.70
N LYS A 45 30.85 9.27 -17.00
CA LYS A 45 30.10 8.34 -16.13
C LYS A 45 29.39 7.23 -16.89
N GLU A 46 28.96 7.48 -18.12
CA GLU A 46 28.33 6.45 -18.95
C GLU A 46 29.30 5.32 -19.29
N GLU A 47 30.54 5.66 -19.64
CA GLU A 47 31.59 4.69 -19.94
C GLU A 47 32.02 3.91 -18.68
N GLU A 48 32.16 4.61 -17.54
CA GLU A 48 32.49 4.00 -16.26
C GLU A 48 31.38 3.03 -15.81
N ALA A 49 30.12 3.44 -15.83
CA ALA A 49 28.98 2.59 -15.50
C ALA A 49 28.91 1.35 -16.39
N SER A 50 29.08 1.54 -17.70
CA SER A 50 29.12 0.46 -18.69
C SER A 50 30.29 -0.50 -18.42
N GLY A 51 31.47 0.04 -18.06
CA GLY A 51 32.63 -0.74 -17.66
C GLY A 51 32.33 -1.62 -16.44
N LYS A 52 31.72 -1.07 -15.40
CA LYS A 52 31.35 -1.79 -14.17
C LYS A 52 30.29 -2.85 -14.40
N ILE A 53 29.30 -2.57 -15.24
CA ILE A 53 28.30 -3.56 -15.68
C ILE A 53 29.00 -4.75 -16.36
N ASN A 54 29.95 -4.50 -17.25
CA ASN A 54 30.70 -5.55 -17.94
C ASN A 54 31.63 -6.33 -17.00
N GLU A 55 32.21 -5.67 -16.00
CA GLU A 55 33.03 -6.29 -14.96
C GLU A 55 32.19 -7.27 -14.14
N LEU A 56 31.02 -6.83 -13.62
CA LEU A 56 30.13 -7.70 -12.86
C LEU A 56 29.61 -8.87 -13.70
N ARG A 57 29.26 -8.66 -14.96
CA ARG A 57 28.82 -9.73 -15.88
C ARG A 57 29.87 -10.83 -16.02
N LYS A 58 31.15 -10.47 -16.18
CA LYS A 58 32.24 -11.45 -16.24
C LYS A 58 32.44 -12.19 -14.92
N LEU A 59 32.33 -11.46 -13.80
CA LEU A 59 32.48 -12.05 -12.46
C LEU A 59 31.34 -13.04 -12.16
N ILE A 60 30.08 -12.72 -12.49
CA ILE A 60 28.93 -13.63 -12.40
C ILE A 60 29.21 -14.91 -13.18
N ALA A 61 29.68 -14.80 -14.42
CA ALA A 61 29.97 -15.97 -15.24
C ALA A 61 31.07 -16.87 -14.61
N LYS A 62 32.08 -16.27 -13.96
CA LYS A 62 33.11 -16.99 -13.22
C LYS A 62 32.56 -17.66 -11.97
N ALA A 63 31.78 -16.93 -11.17
CA ALA A 63 31.18 -17.44 -9.93
C ALA A 63 30.21 -18.62 -10.19
N LYS A 64 29.41 -18.55 -11.25
CA LYS A 64 28.53 -19.67 -11.68
C LYS A 64 29.31 -20.95 -11.99
N LYS A 65 30.48 -20.85 -12.65
CA LYS A 65 31.34 -22.00 -12.91
C LYS A 65 31.88 -22.66 -11.63
N SER A 66 31.94 -21.90 -10.55
CA SER A 66 32.34 -22.36 -9.22
C SER A 66 31.16 -22.81 -8.36
N GLY A 67 29.93 -22.90 -8.91
CA GLY A 67 28.73 -23.33 -8.20
C GLY A 67 28.16 -22.32 -7.21
N ILE A 68 28.56 -21.04 -7.30
CA ILE A 68 28.08 -19.99 -6.42
C ILE A 68 26.73 -19.49 -6.94
N ASN A 69 25.73 -19.34 -6.04
CA ASN A 69 24.46 -18.69 -6.36
C ASN A 69 24.68 -17.18 -6.61
N THR A 70 24.25 -16.71 -7.76
CA THR A 70 24.47 -15.33 -8.23
C THR A 70 23.18 -14.57 -8.53
N LEU A 71 22.02 -15.07 -8.11
CA LEU A 71 20.73 -14.43 -8.43
C LEU A 71 20.67 -12.97 -7.94
N LYS A 72 21.25 -12.66 -6.78
CA LYS A 72 21.36 -11.31 -6.25
C LYS A 72 22.12 -10.38 -7.22
N GLU A 73 23.28 -10.83 -7.69
CA GLU A 73 24.11 -10.06 -8.61
C GLU A 73 23.50 -9.97 -10.01
N GLU A 74 22.81 -11.02 -10.47
CA GLU A 74 22.07 -11.00 -11.72
C GLU A 74 20.93 -9.99 -11.68
N THR A 75 20.21 -9.92 -10.54
CA THR A 75 19.17 -8.92 -10.31
C THR A 75 19.76 -7.50 -10.31
N ALA A 76 20.89 -7.28 -9.61
CA ALA A 76 21.56 -5.99 -9.62
C ALA A 76 22.05 -5.60 -11.02
N LEU A 77 22.66 -6.55 -11.75
CA LEU A 77 23.12 -6.34 -13.13
C LEU A 77 21.95 -5.94 -14.04
N ARG A 78 20.82 -6.65 -13.94
CA ARG A 78 19.66 -6.35 -14.75
C ARG A 78 19.04 -5.01 -14.40
N THR A 79 19.02 -4.65 -13.11
CA THR A 79 18.61 -3.32 -12.65
C THR A 79 19.49 -2.23 -13.26
N ALA A 80 20.80 -2.40 -13.22
CA ALA A 80 21.74 -1.44 -13.80
C ALA A 80 21.51 -1.24 -15.31
N GLU A 81 21.27 -2.32 -16.06
CA GLU A 81 20.99 -2.24 -17.49
C GLU A 81 19.71 -1.42 -17.80
N ILE A 82 18.66 -1.63 -17.00
CA ILE A 82 17.39 -0.88 -17.12
C ILE A 82 17.61 0.60 -16.79
N PHE A 83 18.33 0.88 -15.70
CA PHE A 83 18.56 2.25 -15.24
C PHE A 83 19.54 3.02 -16.14
N MET A 84 20.44 2.36 -16.83
CA MET A 84 21.22 2.98 -17.91
C MET A 84 20.29 3.49 -19.04
N GLY A 85 19.24 2.72 -19.36
CA GLY A 85 18.20 3.16 -20.28
C GLY A 85 17.43 4.38 -19.76
N TYR A 86 17.15 4.43 -18.46
CA TYR A 86 16.50 5.57 -17.81
C TYR A 86 17.37 6.82 -17.87
N ALA A 87 18.63 6.72 -17.50
CA ALA A 87 19.57 7.84 -17.59
C ALA A 87 19.67 8.39 -19.03
N LYS A 88 19.64 7.52 -20.04
CA LYS A 88 19.64 7.94 -21.45
C LYS A 88 18.33 8.62 -21.85
N TRP A 89 17.20 8.15 -21.37
CA TRP A 89 15.92 8.82 -21.57
C TRP A 89 15.91 10.20 -20.92
N ASP A 90 16.36 10.32 -19.67
CA ASP A 90 16.40 11.57 -18.92
C ASP A 90 17.30 12.60 -19.57
N GLU A 91 18.44 12.19 -20.10
CA GLU A 91 19.35 13.04 -20.86
C GLU A 91 18.67 13.67 -22.11
N ASN A 92 17.78 12.91 -22.74
CA ASN A 92 17.04 13.35 -23.92
C ASN A 92 15.70 14.04 -23.60
N ASN A 93 15.26 14.07 -22.34
CA ASN A 93 13.95 14.56 -21.93
C ASN A 93 14.01 15.53 -20.73
N ILE A 94 14.98 16.44 -20.73
CA ILE A 94 15.21 17.39 -19.63
C ILE A 94 13.93 18.17 -19.26
N ASP A 95 13.12 18.61 -20.23
CA ASP A 95 11.89 19.37 -19.96
C ASP A 95 10.86 18.57 -19.17
N ALA A 96 10.75 17.27 -19.44
CA ALA A 96 9.87 16.37 -18.67
C ALA A 96 10.35 16.27 -17.20
N ASN A 97 11.65 16.19 -16.99
CA ASN A 97 12.25 16.15 -15.67
C ASN A 97 12.12 17.48 -14.92
N VAL A 98 12.28 18.62 -15.61
CA VAL A 98 12.01 19.94 -15.02
C VAL A 98 10.59 20.01 -14.48
N LYS A 99 9.61 19.55 -15.28
CA LYS A 99 8.22 19.47 -14.85
C LYS A 99 8.06 18.59 -13.60
N ASN A 100 8.65 17.40 -13.58
CA ASN A 100 8.58 16.49 -12.45
C ASN A 100 9.21 17.07 -11.18
N PHE A 101 10.41 17.63 -11.27
CA PHE A 101 11.07 18.28 -10.12
C PHE A 101 10.32 19.49 -9.61
N SER A 102 9.61 20.23 -10.48
CA SER A 102 8.78 21.37 -10.08
C SER A 102 7.60 20.98 -9.17
N LEU A 103 7.16 19.71 -9.22
CA LEU A 103 6.11 19.16 -8.37
C LEU A 103 6.64 18.75 -6.98
N VAL A 104 7.94 18.52 -6.87
CA VAL A 104 8.58 18.10 -5.61
C VAL A 104 9.04 19.34 -4.84
N LYS A 105 8.45 19.58 -3.70
CA LYS A 105 8.65 20.82 -2.92
C LYS A 105 10.12 21.11 -2.62
N LYS A 106 10.93 20.09 -2.36
CA LYS A 106 12.36 20.21 -2.07
C LYS A 106 13.13 20.79 -3.26
N TYR A 107 12.73 20.44 -4.49
CA TYR A 107 13.47 20.74 -5.72
C TYR A 107 12.82 21.82 -6.59
N LYS A 108 11.61 22.27 -6.23
CA LYS A 108 10.79 23.16 -7.05
C LYS A 108 11.52 24.41 -7.56
N ASN A 109 12.32 25.04 -6.70
CA ASN A 109 13.01 26.30 -7.03
C ASN A 109 14.29 26.10 -7.86
N GLU A 110 14.77 24.86 -7.98
CA GLU A 110 15.99 24.47 -8.70
C GLU A 110 15.72 23.32 -9.68
N SER A 111 14.49 23.22 -10.16
CA SER A 111 14.03 22.08 -10.98
C SER A 111 14.86 21.87 -12.25
N GLU A 112 15.30 22.95 -12.93
CA GLU A 112 16.18 22.86 -14.09
C GLU A 112 17.56 22.28 -13.74
N LYS A 113 18.12 22.69 -12.60
CA LYS A 113 19.41 22.18 -12.11
C LYS A 113 19.34 20.68 -11.89
N TYR A 114 18.34 20.23 -11.11
CA TYR A 114 18.18 18.81 -10.79
C TYR A 114 17.80 17.97 -12.00
N ALA A 115 17.02 18.50 -12.93
CA ALA A 115 16.72 17.82 -14.19
C ALA A 115 17.97 17.55 -15.04
N LYS A 116 18.89 18.51 -15.09
CA LYS A 116 20.17 18.36 -15.80
C LYS A 116 21.16 17.43 -15.10
N LEU A 117 21.09 17.35 -13.78
CA LEU A 117 21.96 16.47 -12.96
C LEU A 117 21.46 15.02 -12.90
N LEU A 118 20.18 14.77 -13.14
CA LEU A 118 19.55 13.47 -12.96
C LEU A 118 20.25 12.33 -13.71
N PRO A 119 20.59 12.46 -15.01
CA PRO A 119 21.24 11.36 -15.74
C PRO A 119 22.58 10.94 -15.13
N ASP A 120 23.39 11.91 -14.72
CA ASP A 120 24.69 11.63 -14.11
C ASP A 120 24.55 11.11 -12.68
N PHE A 121 23.54 11.55 -11.95
CA PHE A 121 23.18 10.99 -10.66
C PHE A 121 22.81 9.50 -10.78
N GLU A 122 21.94 9.14 -11.73
CA GLU A 122 21.55 7.75 -11.98
C GLU A 122 22.75 6.87 -12.37
N ARG A 123 23.62 7.37 -13.23
CA ARG A 123 24.87 6.65 -13.60
C ARG A 123 25.80 6.45 -12.41
N GLN A 124 25.88 7.42 -11.50
CA GLN A 124 26.66 7.32 -10.27
C GLN A 124 26.10 6.24 -9.34
N GLU A 125 24.78 6.22 -9.13
CA GLU A 125 24.12 5.18 -8.33
C GLU A 125 24.34 3.78 -8.93
N ILE A 126 24.33 3.65 -10.25
CA ILE A 126 24.66 2.41 -10.95
C ILE A 126 26.11 1.99 -10.65
N ILE A 127 27.07 2.90 -10.74
CA ILE A 127 28.49 2.62 -10.44
C ILE A 127 28.64 2.12 -9.01
N GLU A 128 27.98 2.76 -8.05
CA GLU A 128 28.02 2.37 -6.63
C GLU A 128 27.38 1.01 -6.39
N MET A 129 26.22 0.74 -7.00
CA MET A 129 25.55 -0.57 -6.92
C MET A 129 26.43 -1.67 -7.52
N MET A 130 27.07 -1.43 -8.67
CA MET A 130 27.96 -2.40 -9.31
C MET A 130 29.21 -2.65 -8.48
N ASN A 131 29.86 -1.60 -7.96
CA ASN A 131 31.04 -1.74 -7.09
C ASN A 131 30.71 -2.54 -5.83
N SER A 132 29.58 -2.28 -5.20
CA SER A 132 29.11 -3.04 -4.04
C SER A 132 28.88 -4.52 -4.38
N SER A 133 28.22 -4.80 -5.51
CA SER A 133 27.94 -6.17 -5.96
C SER A 133 29.21 -6.93 -6.34
N ILE A 134 30.16 -6.28 -7.01
CA ILE A 134 31.47 -6.85 -7.37
C ILE A 134 32.23 -7.21 -6.09
N SER A 135 32.37 -6.25 -5.17
CA SER A 135 33.11 -6.46 -3.92
C SER A 135 32.52 -7.59 -3.08
N GLU A 136 31.19 -7.65 -2.95
CA GLU A 136 30.54 -8.72 -2.22
C GLU A 136 30.75 -10.09 -2.89
N LEU A 137 30.56 -10.18 -4.21
CA LEU A 137 30.71 -11.44 -4.94
C LEU A 137 32.16 -11.95 -4.90
N GLU A 138 33.12 -11.05 -5.01
CA GLU A 138 34.54 -11.42 -4.86
C GLU A 138 34.85 -11.95 -3.47
N ALA A 139 34.34 -11.31 -2.40
CA ALA A 139 34.51 -11.78 -1.03
C ALA A 139 33.90 -13.18 -0.82
N VAL A 140 32.73 -13.44 -1.43
CA VAL A 140 32.13 -14.78 -1.44
C VAL A 140 33.03 -15.79 -2.19
N MET A 141 33.56 -15.41 -3.35
CA MET A 141 34.43 -16.28 -4.15
C MET A 141 35.75 -16.60 -3.45
N ARG A 142 36.30 -15.66 -2.64
CA ARG A 142 37.47 -15.89 -1.81
C ARG A 142 37.18 -16.64 -0.51
N GLY A 143 35.91 -16.91 -0.19
CA GLY A 143 35.49 -17.55 1.06
C GLY A 143 35.55 -16.65 2.30
N GLU A 144 35.78 -15.35 2.11
CA GLU A 144 35.86 -14.35 3.18
C GLU A 144 34.42 -13.99 3.68
N LEU A 145 33.44 -14.04 2.80
CA LEU A 145 32.02 -13.84 3.11
C LEU A 145 31.23 -15.13 2.86
N LYS A 146 30.57 -15.62 3.90
CA LYS A 146 29.61 -16.72 3.79
C LYS A 146 28.20 -16.15 3.76
N ARG A 147 27.45 -16.47 2.72
CA ARG A 147 26.03 -16.14 2.63
C ARG A 147 25.22 -17.37 2.24
N LEU A 148 23.97 -17.41 2.69
CA LEU A 148 23.05 -18.42 2.23
C LEU A 148 22.69 -18.15 0.76
N PRO A 149 22.46 -19.19 -0.05
CA PRO A 149 21.94 -19.03 -1.40
C PRO A 149 20.58 -18.30 -1.34
N THR A 150 20.31 -17.46 -2.32
CA THR A 150 18.98 -16.88 -2.47
C THR A 150 17.97 -18.00 -2.70
N PRO A 151 16.91 -18.10 -1.89
CA PRO A 151 15.90 -19.12 -2.07
C PRO A 151 15.23 -19.00 -3.44
N VAL A 152 15.05 -20.13 -4.12
CA VAL A 152 14.23 -20.21 -5.32
C VAL A 152 12.83 -20.62 -4.90
N VAL A 153 11.85 -19.75 -5.10
CA VAL A 153 10.47 -19.97 -4.70
C VAL A 153 9.60 -20.15 -5.95
N ASP A 154 8.91 -21.26 -6.03
CA ASP A 154 7.86 -21.45 -7.03
C ASP A 154 6.56 -20.79 -6.54
N TRP A 155 6.35 -19.55 -6.95
CA TRP A 155 5.22 -18.73 -6.53
C TRP A 155 3.85 -19.30 -6.96
N THR A 156 3.84 -20.25 -7.88
CA THR A 156 2.62 -21.00 -8.25
C THR A 156 2.20 -22.01 -7.19
N LYS A 157 3.08 -22.33 -6.24
CA LYS A 157 2.85 -23.33 -5.17
C LYS A 157 2.85 -22.74 -3.77
N VAL A 158 3.09 -21.43 -3.63
CA VAL A 158 3.03 -20.74 -2.33
C VAL A 158 1.61 -20.79 -1.78
N LYS A 159 1.48 -21.07 -0.49
CA LYS A 159 0.18 -21.15 0.21
C LYS A 159 0.17 -20.23 1.41
N VAL A 160 -1.02 -19.80 1.78
CA VAL A 160 -1.29 -19.15 3.08
C VAL A 160 -1.46 -20.25 4.13
N ASP A 161 -0.64 -20.22 5.16
CA ASP A 161 -0.75 -21.08 6.34
C ASP A 161 -0.68 -20.20 7.60
N LYS A 162 -1.82 -20.02 8.27
CA LYS A 162 -2.00 -19.10 9.39
C LYS A 162 -1.54 -17.69 9.01
N ASP A 163 -0.54 -17.17 9.71
CA ASP A 163 0.03 -15.83 9.53
C ASP A 163 1.21 -15.76 8.56
N MET A 164 1.53 -16.86 7.87
CA MET A 164 2.67 -16.99 6.97
C MET A 164 2.26 -17.33 5.53
N LEU A 165 3.09 -16.90 4.59
CA LEU A 165 3.19 -17.54 3.28
C LEU A 165 4.20 -18.68 3.39
N VAL A 166 3.87 -19.87 2.83
CA VAL A 166 4.69 -21.06 2.96
C VAL A 166 4.93 -21.71 1.60
N TYR A 167 6.19 -22.05 1.35
CA TYR A 167 6.62 -22.87 0.20
C TYR A 167 7.48 -24.03 0.71
N GLU A 168 7.11 -25.27 0.33
CA GLU A 168 7.80 -26.51 0.77
C GLU A 168 8.01 -26.59 2.29
N GLY A 169 7.00 -26.18 3.07
CA GLY A 169 7.04 -26.19 4.52
C GLY A 169 7.89 -25.11 5.18
N LYS A 170 8.40 -24.15 4.40
CA LYS A 170 9.22 -23.04 4.90
C LYS A 170 8.51 -21.70 4.71
N PRO A 171 8.61 -20.77 5.66
CA PRO A 171 8.11 -19.42 5.50
C PRO A 171 8.79 -18.71 4.33
N VAL A 172 8.01 -17.99 3.54
CA VAL A 172 8.50 -17.11 2.48
C VAL A 172 7.86 -15.73 2.61
N PHE A 173 8.60 -14.69 2.22
CA PHE A 173 8.14 -13.31 2.24
C PHE A 173 8.01 -12.81 0.81
N LEU A 174 6.89 -12.18 0.50
CA LEU A 174 6.66 -11.56 -0.80
C LEU A 174 6.92 -10.06 -0.71
N ALA A 175 7.85 -9.56 -1.51
CA ALA A 175 8.13 -8.13 -1.64
C ALA A 175 8.11 -7.73 -3.11
N ASP A 176 6.91 -7.54 -3.62
CA ASP A 176 6.70 -7.18 -5.03
C ASP A 176 6.44 -5.68 -5.20
N TRP A 177 6.39 -5.22 -6.45
CA TRP A 177 6.16 -3.83 -6.81
C TRP A 177 5.01 -3.73 -7.81
N THR A 178 4.15 -2.78 -7.59
CA THR A 178 3.13 -2.42 -8.59
C THR A 178 3.84 -1.98 -9.88
N TRP A 179 3.47 -2.59 -10.99
CA TRP A 179 4.00 -2.30 -12.35
C TRP A 179 5.49 -2.52 -12.57
N LYS A 180 6.17 -3.31 -11.75
CA LYS A 180 7.57 -3.65 -12.03
C LYS A 180 7.72 -4.34 -13.40
N PRO A 181 8.88 -4.22 -14.06
CA PRO A 181 9.19 -4.98 -15.27
C PRO A 181 9.05 -6.49 -15.03
N ARG A 182 8.40 -7.19 -15.96
CA ARG A 182 8.21 -8.64 -15.89
C ARG A 182 9.39 -9.37 -16.48
N ILE A 183 10.51 -9.33 -15.80
CA ILE A 183 11.74 -10.04 -16.18
C ILE A 183 12.06 -11.15 -15.18
N LYS A 184 12.77 -12.16 -15.66
CA LYS A 184 13.04 -13.37 -14.89
C LYS A 184 13.70 -13.09 -13.54
N GLU A 185 14.75 -12.29 -13.52
CA GLU A 185 15.54 -11.97 -12.33
C GLU A 185 14.69 -11.30 -11.25
N TYR A 186 13.78 -10.39 -11.64
CA TYR A 186 12.87 -9.73 -10.69
C TYR A 186 11.81 -10.69 -10.17
N ILE A 187 11.30 -11.59 -11.01
CA ILE A 187 10.33 -12.61 -10.60
C ILE A 187 10.97 -13.57 -9.60
N GLU A 188 12.18 -14.04 -9.87
CA GLU A 188 12.89 -14.98 -9.02
C GLU A 188 13.37 -14.35 -7.70
N TYR A 189 13.75 -13.07 -7.70
CA TYR A 189 14.32 -12.41 -6.52
C TYR A 189 13.26 -11.73 -5.63
N HIS A 190 12.33 -10.97 -6.22
CA HIS A 190 11.31 -10.22 -5.48
C HIS A 190 9.99 -10.97 -5.28
N GLY A 191 9.76 -12.00 -6.06
CA GLY A 191 8.49 -12.68 -6.13
C GLY A 191 7.66 -12.27 -7.34
N ASN A 192 6.52 -12.95 -7.47
CA ASN A 192 5.58 -12.71 -8.55
C ASN A 192 4.17 -12.65 -7.99
N LEU A 193 3.71 -11.45 -7.71
CA LEU A 193 2.33 -11.20 -7.32
C LEU A 193 1.46 -11.15 -8.58
N ASP A 194 0.55 -12.08 -8.68
CA ASP A 194 -0.43 -12.13 -9.75
C ASP A 194 -1.77 -11.53 -9.30
N GLY A 195 -2.78 -11.59 -10.12
CA GLY A 195 -4.11 -11.12 -9.75
C GLY A 195 -5.02 -10.86 -10.92
N PHE A 196 -6.17 -10.31 -10.58
CA PHE A 196 -7.14 -9.82 -11.55
C PHE A 196 -7.78 -8.53 -11.05
N PHE A 197 -8.03 -7.61 -11.97
CA PHE A 197 -8.65 -6.32 -11.66
C PHE A 197 -10.01 -6.21 -12.34
N MET A 198 -11.05 -5.87 -11.58
CA MET A 198 -12.37 -5.61 -12.13
C MET A 198 -13.05 -4.44 -11.42
N THR A 199 -14.08 -3.91 -12.05
CA THR A 199 -14.88 -2.80 -11.52
C THR A 199 -16.37 -3.08 -11.66
N ASN A 200 -17.19 -2.39 -10.90
CA ASN A 200 -18.65 -2.47 -11.01
C ASN A 200 -19.14 -2.08 -12.40
N ALA A 201 -18.42 -1.23 -13.13
CA ALA A 201 -18.74 -0.86 -14.51
C ALA A 201 -18.67 -2.04 -15.50
N ASN A 202 -18.08 -3.16 -15.10
CA ASN A 202 -18.06 -4.39 -15.90
C ASN A 202 -19.44 -5.08 -15.95
N VAL A 203 -20.40 -4.72 -15.09
CA VAL A 203 -21.81 -5.09 -15.24
C VAL A 203 -22.44 -4.14 -16.25
N ILE A 204 -22.70 -4.64 -17.46
CA ILE A 204 -23.01 -3.79 -18.61
C ILE A 204 -24.50 -3.43 -18.79
N ASN A 205 -25.39 -4.12 -18.05
CA ASN A 205 -26.84 -3.86 -18.12
C ASN A 205 -27.57 -4.35 -16.85
N ASN A 206 -28.87 -4.07 -16.79
CA ASN A 206 -29.75 -4.42 -15.67
C ASN A 206 -30.12 -5.90 -15.55
N LYS A 207 -29.67 -6.74 -16.49
CA LYS A 207 -29.81 -8.21 -16.42
C LYS A 207 -28.63 -8.84 -15.68
N GLY A 208 -27.62 -8.05 -15.35
CA GLY A 208 -26.41 -8.54 -14.69
C GLY A 208 -25.38 -9.13 -15.64
N ASP A 209 -25.48 -8.86 -16.96
CA ASP A 209 -24.50 -9.35 -17.92
C ASP A 209 -23.14 -8.68 -17.68
N ILE A 210 -22.09 -9.48 -17.74
CA ILE A 210 -20.70 -9.01 -17.57
C ILE A 210 -20.10 -8.69 -18.94
N SER A 211 -19.23 -7.68 -18.96
CA SER A 211 -18.47 -7.33 -20.16
C SER A 211 -17.82 -8.55 -20.81
N PRO A 212 -18.09 -8.84 -22.11
CA PRO A 212 -17.48 -9.98 -22.80
C PRO A 212 -15.95 -9.97 -22.74
N LYS A 213 -15.34 -8.81 -22.74
CA LYS A 213 -13.89 -8.66 -22.59
C LYS A 213 -13.41 -9.26 -21.28
N VAL A 214 -14.06 -8.96 -20.15
CA VAL A 214 -13.72 -9.49 -18.83
C VAL A 214 -13.92 -10.99 -18.78
N ILE A 215 -15.01 -11.50 -19.35
CA ILE A 215 -15.27 -12.94 -19.39
C ILE A 215 -14.19 -13.68 -20.19
N ASN A 216 -13.82 -13.18 -21.37
CA ASN A 216 -12.76 -13.77 -22.17
C ASN A 216 -11.41 -13.77 -21.42
N GLU A 217 -11.04 -12.62 -20.82
CA GLU A 217 -9.82 -12.53 -20.01
C GLU A 217 -9.81 -13.53 -18.84
N LEU A 218 -10.94 -13.75 -18.16
CA LEU A 218 -11.06 -14.71 -17.06
C LEU A 218 -11.00 -16.15 -17.55
N GLN A 219 -11.56 -16.46 -18.72
CA GLN A 219 -11.52 -17.81 -19.32
C GLN A 219 -10.12 -18.18 -19.79
N GLU A 220 -9.37 -17.22 -20.33
CA GLU A 220 -8.01 -17.41 -20.82
C GLU A 220 -6.96 -17.38 -19.71
N LYS A 221 -7.30 -16.80 -18.54
CA LYS A 221 -6.35 -16.63 -17.44
C LYS A 221 -6.03 -17.98 -16.79
N GLU A 222 -4.75 -18.32 -16.86
CA GLU A 222 -4.20 -19.50 -16.19
C GLU A 222 -4.28 -19.39 -14.65
N ASP A 223 -3.93 -20.45 -13.96
CA ASP A 223 -3.92 -20.52 -12.50
C ASP A 223 -2.96 -19.51 -11.86
N GLY A 224 -1.87 -19.24 -12.54
CA GLY A 224 -0.93 -18.19 -12.20
C GLY A 224 -0.12 -18.46 -10.92
N SER A 225 0.39 -17.41 -10.32
CA SER A 225 1.09 -17.40 -9.04
C SER A 225 0.24 -16.79 -7.93
N ILE A 226 0.72 -16.87 -6.68
CA ILE A 226 0.06 -16.24 -5.53
C ILE A 226 -0.30 -14.78 -5.84
N GLY A 227 -1.53 -14.39 -5.55
CA GLY A 227 -2.02 -13.06 -5.91
C GLY A 227 -3.35 -12.71 -5.26
N PHE A 228 -3.98 -11.65 -5.75
CA PHE A 228 -5.26 -11.20 -5.25
C PHE A 228 -6.16 -10.64 -6.34
N VAL A 229 -7.46 -10.66 -6.11
CA VAL A 229 -8.45 -10.05 -7.00
C VAL A 229 -8.85 -8.69 -6.46
N PHE A 230 -8.70 -7.66 -7.28
CA PHE A 230 -9.08 -6.30 -6.89
C PHE A 230 -10.48 -5.95 -7.40
N LEU A 231 -11.42 -5.76 -6.47
CA LEU A 231 -12.75 -5.23 -6.75
C LEU A 231 -12.75 -3.72 -6.58
N ASN A 232 -12.63 -2.98 -7.69
CA ASN A 232 -12.59 -1.53 -7.64
C ASN A 232 -13.99 -0.92 -7.60
N HIS A 233 -14.28 -0.17 -6.56
CA HIS A 233 -15.57 0.48 -6.33
C HIS A 233 -15.71 1.88 -6.96
N SER A 234 -14.67 2.42 -7.58
CA SER A 234 -14.67 3.80 -8.08
C SER A 234 -15.51 4.02 -9.35
N ASN A 235 -15.79 2.96 -10.10
CA ASN A 235 -16.46 3.02 -11.41
C ASN A 235 -17.82 2.31 -11.36
N PHE A 236 -18.87 3.03 -11.01
CA PHE A 236 -20.22 2.47 -11.04
C PHE A 236 -20.81 2.47 -12.47
N PRO A 237 -21.69 1.49 -12.84
CA PRO A 237 -22.24 1.40 -14.19
C PRO A 237 -23.12 2.60 -14.53
N LYS A 238 -22.85 3.26 -15.65
CA LYS A 238 -23.65 4.43 -16.11
C LYS A 238 -25.12 4.12 -16.36
N TRP A 239 -25.45 2.88 -16.75
CA TRP A 239 -26.84 2.46 -16.92
C TRP A 239 -27.60 2.46 -15.58
N ALA A 240 -26.92 2.04 -14.50
CA ALA A 240 -27.49 2.02 -13.17
C ALA A 240 -27.70 3.44 -12.62
N GLU A 241 -26.72 4.33 -12.82
CA GLU A 241 -26.85 5.75 -12.49
C GLU A 241 -28.01 6.44 -13.24
N LYS A 242 -28.24 6.05 -14.50
CA LYS A 242 -29.38 6.55 -15.29
C LYS A 242 -30.71 5.98 -14.84
N LYS A 243 -30.72 4.70 -14.40
CA LYS A 243 -31.94 4.02 -13.92
C LYS A 243 -32.42 4.63 -12.61
N ASP A 244 -31.50 4.90 -11.70
CA ASP A 244 -31.80 5.53 -10.42
C ASP A 244 -30.62 6.43 -9.98
N PRO A 245 -30.70 7.74 -10.22
CA PRO A 245 -29.65 8.68 -9.85
C PRO A 245 -29.40 8.74 -8.34
N THR A 246 -30.37 8.36 -7.50
CA THR A 246 -30.22 8.40 -6.03
C THR A 246 -29.19 7.42 -5.50
N VAL A 247 -28.74 6.47 -6.34
CA VAL A 247 -27.63 5.58 -6.00
C VAL A 247 -26.33 6.34 -5.67
N LYS A 248 -26.22 7.59 -6.10
CA LYS A 248 -25.10 8.48 -5.78
C LYS A 248 -25.32 9.36 -4.57
N ASP A 249 -26.48 9.28 -3.94
CA ASP A 249 -26.76 10.09 -2.76
C ASP A 249 -25.95 9.57 -1.56
N GLY A 250 -25.23 10.47 -0.92
CA GLY A 250 -24.50 10.19 0.31
C GLY A 250 -23.15 9.48 0.27
N PRO A 251 -22.47 9.24 -0.87
CA PRO A 251 -21.09 8.78 -0.84
C PRO A 251 -20.17 9.95 -0.48
N GLY A 252 -19.53 9.91 0.63
CA GLY A 252 -18.68 11.04 1.03
C GLY A 252 -17.42 11.21 0.21
N ILE A 253 -16.85 10.18 -0.48
CA ILE A 253 -15.45 10.24 -0.93
C ILE A 253 -15.07 9.30 -2.09
N LYS A 254 -13.89 9.59 -2.64
CA LYS A 254 -13.22 9.16 -3.86
C LYS A 254 -13.34 7.68 -4.27
N TYR A 255 -13.29 6.74 -3.34
CA TYR A 255 -13.09 5.33 -3.70
C TYR A 255 -14.37 4.52 -3.72
N THR A 256 -15.45 5.05 -3.17
CA THR A 256 -16.80 4.48 -3.32
C THR A 256 -17.76 5.57 -3.76
N MET A 257 -18.20 5.50 -5.00
CA MET A 257 -18.93 6.56 -5.68
C MET A 257 -20.44 6.33 -5.67
N TYR A 258 -20.95 5.53 -4.72
CA TYR A 258 -22.38 5.19 -4.62
C TYR A 258 -22.78 4.86 -3.17
N ASP A 259 -24.05 4.91 -2.90
CA ASP A 259 -24.61 4.54 -1.59
C ASP A 259 -24.63 3.01 -1.41
N ILE A 260 -23.92 2.52 -0.40
CA ILE A 260 -23.84 1.09 -0.06
C ILE A 260 -25.16 0.52 0.48
N ASN A 261 -26.08 1.37 0.92
CA ASN A 261 -27.41 0.95 1.37
C ASN A 261 -28.43 0.90 0.22
N HIS A 262 -28.09 1.46 -0.95
CA HIS A 262 -28.98 1.48 -2.08
C HIS A 262 -29.17 0.05 -2.67
N PRO A 263 -30.42 -0.42 -2.90
CA PRO A 263 -30.67 -1.78 -3.42
C PRO A 263 -29.99 -2.05 -4.76
N LEU A 264 -29.93 -1.06 -5.64
CA LEU A 264 -29.25 -1.18 -6.94
C LEU A 264 -27.74 -1.36 -6.81
N ALA A 265 -27.13 -0.72 -5.81
CA ALA A 265 -25.70 -0.92 -5.54
C ALA A 265 -25.41 -2.37 -5.10
N ARG A 266 -26.26 -2.92 -4.24
CA ARG A 266 -26.17 -4.33 -3.82
C ARG A 266 -26.39 -5.28 -4.99
N GLN A 267 -27.40 -5.03 -5.83
CA GLN A 267 -27.65 -5.82 -7.03
C GLN A 267 -26.44 -5.84 -7.97
N VAL A 268 -25.88 -4.67 -8.33
CA VAL A 268 -24.74 -4.57 -9.24
C VAL A 268 -23.53 -5.34 -8.72
N ASN A 269 -23.25 -5.24 -7.41
CA ASN A 269 -22.13 -5.99 -6.82
C ASN A 269 -22.39 -7.50 -6.79
N SER A 270 -23.63 -7.94 -6.47
CA SER A 270 -24.01 -9.35 -6.54
C SER A 270 -23.90 -9.89 -7.97
N ASP A 271 -24.33 -9.12 -8.97
CA ASP A 271 -24.25 -9.51 -10.39
C ASP A 271 -22.79 -9.62 -10.86
N LEU A 272 -21.94 -8.67 -10.48
CA LEU A 272 -20.50 -8.74 -10.76
C LEU A 272 -19.89 -10.03 -10.18
N ILE A 273 -20.12 -10.29 -8.89
CA ILE A 273 -19.61 -11.44 -8.17
C ILE A 273 -20.12 -12.73 -8.81
N LYS A 274 -21.43 -12.83 -9.04
CA LYS A 274 -22.07 -14.00 -9.69
C LYS A 274 -21.46 -14.29 -11.06
N GLY A 275 -21.22 -13.24 -11.86
CA GLY A 275 -20.75 -13.41 -13.24
C GLY A 275 -19.23 -13.62 -13.36
N THR A 276 -18.44 -13.39 -12.31
CA THR A 276 -16.98 -13.43 -12.40
C THR A 276 -16.32 -14.43 -11.44
N VAL A 277 -16.76 -14.52 -10.19
CA VAL A 277 -16.13 -15.37 -9.18
C VAL A 277 -16.07 -16.86 -9.58
N PRO A 278 -17.07 -17.46 -10.26
CA PRO A 278 -16.97 -18.86 -10.69
C PRO A 278 -15.76 -19.19 -11.57
N TYR A 279 -15.24 -18.22 -12.33
CA TYR A 279 -14.04 -18.40 -13.17
C TYR A 279 -12.74 -18.32 -12.36
N MET A 280 -12.79 -17.72 -11.17
CA MET A 280 -11.62 -17.43 -10.33
C MET A 280 -11.49 -18.38 -9.14
N ALA A 281 -12.60 -19.03 -8.74
CA ALA A 281 -12.66 -19.89 -7.56
C ALA A 281 -11.59 -20.98 -7.61
N GLY A 282 -10.79 -21.07 -6.53
CA GLY A 282 -9.72 -22.05 -6.38
C GLY A 282 -8.45 -21.78 -7.18
N LYS A 283 -8.39 -20.68 -7.94
CA LYS A 283 -7.20 -20.29 -8.69
C LYS A 283 -6.10 -19.76 -7.77
N GLN A 284 -4.84 -20.03 -8.09
CA GLN A 284 -3.69 -19.62 -7.28
C GLN A 284 -3.59 -18.09 -7.15
N TYR A 285 -3.96 -17.34 -8.18
CA TYR A 285 -3.97 -15.88 -8.13
C TYR A 285 -5.06 -15.27 -7.21
N THR A 286 -5.92 -16.09 -6.59
CA THR A 286 -6.82 -15.68 -5.51
C THR A 286 -6.28 -16.01 -4.11
N GLY A 287 -5.06 -16.53 -4.01
CA GLY A 287 -4.49 -17.05 -2.77
C GLY A 287 -4.38 -16.04 -1.63
N LEU A 288 -4.14 -14.75 -1.94
CA LEU A 288 -4.20 -13.63 -0.99
C LEU A 288 -5.60 -12.98 -0.93
N GLY A 289 -6.58 -13.57 -1.60
CA GLY A 289 -7.99 -13.23 -1.47
C GLY A 289 -8.50 -12.16 -2.43
N TYR A 290 -9.75 -11.80 -2.19
CA TYR A 290 -10.44 -10.73 -2.90
C TYR A 290 -10.30 -9.44 -2.09
N MET A 291 -9.67 -8.42 -2.67
CA MET A 291 -9.60 -7.09 -2.09
C MET A 291 -10.92 -6.36 -2.34
N LEU A 292 -11.72 -6.21 -1.30
CA LEU A 292 -13.10 -5.73 -1.38
C LEU A 292 -13.22 -4.23 -1.60
N CYS A 293 -12.20 -3.46 -1.24
CA CYS A 293 -12.18 -2.02 -1.45
C CYS A 293 -10.77 -1.45 -1.36
N ASN A 294 -10.56 -0.36 -2.07
CA ASN A 294 -9.38 0.49 -1.96
C ASN A 294 -9.67 1.63 -0.98
N GLU A 295 -8.93 1.73 0.12
CA GLU A 295 -8.93 2.86 1.07
C GLU A 295 -10.35 3.33 1.44
N PRO A 296 -11.19 2.45 2.03
CA PRO A 296 -12.58 2.75 2.26
C PRO A 296 -12.76 3.88 3.28
N HIS A 297 -13.70 4.77 2.99
CA HIS A 297 -14.24 5.73 3.95
C HIS A 297 -15.57 6.30 3.44
N TRP A 298 -16.58 6.36 4.30
CA TRP A 298 -17.93 6.77 3.97
C TRP A 298 -18.46 7.83 4.91
N ASN A 299 -19.29 8.71 4.36
CA ASN A 299 -19.99 9.73 5.08
C ASN A 299 -19.13 10.69 5.89
N CYS A 300 -17.97 11.07 5.33
CA CYS A 300 -17.11 12.06 5.94
C CYS A 300 -16.72 13.11 4.91
N ILE A 301 -16.65 14.33 5.34
CA ILE A 301 -16.02 15.41 4.59
C ILE A 301 -14.57 15.46 5.04
N GLU A 302 -13.66 15.19 4.12
CA GLU A 302 -12.23 15.10 4.40
C GLU A 302 -11.73 16.32 5.20
N LYS A 303 -10.96 16.05 6.24
CA LYS A 303 -10.37 17.05 7.16
C LYS A 303 -11.38 17.82 8.01
N THR A 304 -12.57 17.31 8.15
CA THR A 304 -13.59 17.86 9.04
C THR A 304 -14.21 16.75 9.88
N TRP A 305 -14.92 17.13 10.95
CA TRP A 305 -15.75 16.20 11.74
C TRP A 305 -17.19 16.10 11.24
N ALA A 306 -17.49 16.74 10.11
CA ALA A 306 -18.82 16.69 9.53
C ALA A 306 -18.99 15.46 8.65
N SER A 307 -20.17 14.85 8.67
CA SER A 307 -20.51 13.82 7.69
C SER A 307 -20.90 14.44 6.35
N ALA A 308 -20.79 13.65 5.28
CA ALA A 308 -21.54 13.92 4.06
C ALA A 308 -23.04 13.63 4.27
N PRO A 309 -23.94 14.11 3.40
CA PRO A 309 -25.35 13.73 3.44
C PRO A 309 -25.50 12.21 3.31
N ILE A 310 -26.44 11.63 4.05
CA ILE A 310 -26.82 10.24 3.88
C ILE A 310 -28.13 10.14 3.09
N SER A 311 -28.25 9.05 2.32
CA SER A 311 -29.47 8.73 1.56
C SER A 311 -30.64 8.37 2.48
N GLU A 312 -31.85 8.38 1.92
CA GLU A 312 -33.03 7.87 2.63
C GLU A 312 -32.88 6.36 2.92
N TYR A 313 -32.26 5.58 2.02
CA TYR A 313 -31.98 4.16 2.28
C TYR A 313 -31.07 3.97 3.50
N ALA A 314 -30.00 4.76 3.58
CA ALA A 314 -29.13 4.72 4.75
C ALA A 314 -29.83 5.20 6.02
N TYR A 315 -30.71 6.18 5.90
CA TYR A 315 -31.46 6.70 7.05
C TYR A 315 -32.52 5.70 7.56
N GLU A 316 -33.17 4.94 6.68
CA GLU A 316 -34.05 3.84 7.09
C GLU A 316 -33.28 2.75 7.86
N GLU A 317 -32.09 2.41 7.41
CA GLU A 317 -31.23 1.47 8.15
C GLU A 317 -30.78 2.07 9.50
N PHE A 318 -30.54 3.37 9.58
CA PHE A 318 -30.25 4.05 10.85
C PHE A 318 -31.41 3.97 11.84
N ARG A 319 -32.66 4.13 11.41
CA ARG A 319 -33.83 3.94 12.26
C ARG A 319 -33.93 2.52 12.82
N LYS A 320 -33.67 1.52 11.99
CA LYS A 320 -33.63 0.11 12.41
C LYS A 320 -32.49 -0.15 13.40
N TRP A 321 -31.32 0.43 13.12
CA TRP A 321 -30.17 0.33 14.01
C TRP A 321 -30.44 0.97 15.39
N LEU A 322 -31.03 2.15 15.42
CA LEU A 322 -31.44 2.82 16.66
C LEU A 322 -32.43 1.96 17.47
N LYS A 323 -33.42 1.36 16.80
CA LYS A 323 -34.34 0.44 17.44
C LYS A 323 -33.63 -0.76 18.07
N ASN A 324 -32.71 -1.36 17.34
CA ASN A 324 -31.94 -2.51 17.85
C ASN A 324 -31.03 -2.12 19.03
N LYS A 325 -30.40 -0.96 18.96
CA LYS A 325 -29.48 -0.48 19.98
C LYS A 325 -30.18 -0.05 21.26
N HIS A 326 -31.23 0.75 21.15
CA HIS A 326 -31.89 1.36 22.30
C HIS A 326 -33.09 0.57 22.81
N GLY A 327 -33.74 -0.24 21.96
CA GLY A 327 -34.87 -1.11 22.31
C GLY A 327 -36.18 -0.38 22.62
N ASN A 328 -36.10 0.82 23.21
CA ASN A 328 -37.25 1.64 23.60
C ASN A 328 -37.07 3.08 23.11
N ILE A 329 -38.13 3.63 22.55
CA ILE A 329 -38.14 5.00 22.02
C ILE A 329 -38.03 6.06 23.11
N ASP A 330 -38.59 5.80 24.31
CA ASP A 330 -38.52 6.75 25.42
C ASP A 330 -37.07 6.92 25.90
N ARG A 331 -36.31 5.83 25.91
CA ARG A 331 -34.87 5.86 26.23
C ARG A 331 -34.07 6.67 25.20
N LEU A 332 -34.38 6.53 23.90
CA LEU A 332 -33.77 7.33 22.86
C LEU A 332 -34.12 8.81 23.03
N ASN A 333 -35.41 9.11 23.28
CA ASN A 333 -35.89 10.47 23.48
C ASN A 333 -35.21 11.14 24.68
N GLU A 334 -35.07 10.43 25.79
CA GLU A 334 -34.34 10.93 26.97
C GLU A 334 -32.90 11.27 26.60
N LEU A 335 -32.20 10.33 25.93
CA LEU A 335 -30.81 10.48 25.57
C LEU A 335 -30.57 11.63 24.58
N TRP A 336 -31.44 11.75 23.59
CA TRP A 336 -31.32 12.75 22.53
C TRP A 336 -32.02 14.08 22.84
N SER A 337 -32.75 14.14 23.97
CA SER A 337 -33.61 15.27 24.34
C SER A 337 -34.66 15.57 23.24
N THR A 338 -35.34 14.52 22.79
CA THR A 338 -36.38 14.55 21.73
C THR A 338 -37.69 13.97 22.23
N SER A 339 -38.73 13.97 21.36
CA SER A 339 -40.07 13.48 21.69
C SER A 339 -40.69 12.66 20.53
N TYR A 340 -39.93 11.80 19.91
CA TYR A 340 -40.42 10.93 18.83
C TYR A 340 -41.46 9.93 19.37
N LYS A 341 -42.51 9.68 18.60
CA LYS A 341 -43.54 8.72 18.95
C LYS A 341 -43.06 7.27 18.92
N ASP A 342 -42.26 6.95 17.92
CA ASP A 342 -41.68 5.64 17.67
C ASP A 342 -40.42 5.76 16.81
N PHE A 343 -39.70 4.65 16.59
CA PHE A 343 -38.47 4.67 15.79
C PHE A 343 -38.70 5.01 14.31
N SER A 344 -39.89 4.76 13.76
CA SER A 344 -40.22 5.12 12.38
C SER A 344 -40.40 6.62 12.20
N SER A 345 -40.76 7.30 13.26
CA SER A 345 -40.94 8.76 13.29
C SER A 345 -39.64 9.53 13.58
N VAL A 346 -38.53 8.82 13.85
CA VAL A 346 -37.24 9.47 14.05
C VAL A 346 -36.84 10.17 12.76
N ASP A 347 -36.71 11.49 12.83
CA ASP A 347 -36.32 12.35 11.73
C ASP A 347 -35.30 13.39 12.24
N GLY A 348 -34.05 13.17 11.93
CA GLY A 348 -32.94 14.02 12.34
C GLY A 348 -32.14 14.54 11.15
N PRO A 349 -31.08 15.26 11.40
CA PRO A 349 -30.26 15.83 10.35
C PRO A 349 -29.68 14.74 9.44
N ARG A 350 -29.70 15.00 8.14
CA ARG A 350 -29.08 14.14 7.12
C ARG A 350 -27.56 14.36 7.04
N ILE A 351 -27.06 15.39 7.71
CA ILE A 351 -25.65 15.75 7.79
C ILE A 351 -25.32 15.94 9.27
N MET A 352 -24.36 15.19 9.78
CA MET A 352 -23.82 15.43 11.12
C MET A 352 -22.79 16.56 11.05
N GLN A 353 -23.10 17.67 11.71
CA GLN A 353 -22.22 18.83 11.76
C GLN A 353 -21.08 18.60 12.77
N ALA A 354 -19.90 19.16 12.50
CA ALA A 354 -18.78 19.10 13.44
C ALA A 354 -19.14 19.69 14.82
N SER A 355 -20.04 20.67 14.87
CA SER A 355 -20.55 21.27 16.12
C SER A 355 -21.41 20.32 16.97
N MET A 356 -21.89 19.22 16.41
CA MET A 356 -22.66 18.20 17.14
C MET A 356 -21.76 17.19 17.85
N GLN A 357 -20.44 17.24 17.61
CA GLN A 357 -19.47 16.35 18.26
C GLN A 357 -19.64 16.39 19.78
N GLY A 358 -19.66 15.21 20.40
CA GLY A 358 -19.93 15.05 21.82
C GLY A 358 -21.42 14.89 22.18
N SER A 359 -22.36 15.09 21.24
CA SER A 359 -23.77 14.77 21.47
C SER A 359 -24.04 13.27 21.30
N PRO A 360 -25.03 12.71 22.03
CA PRO A 360 -25.44 11.32 21.87
C PRO A 360 -25.89 10.98 20.44
N MET A 361 -26.59 11.89 19.77
CA MET A 361 -27.02 11.71 18.37
C MET A 361 -25.84 11.57 17.43
N TYR A 362 -24.80 12.39 17.60
CA TYR A 362 -23.58 12.31 16.79
C TYR A 362 -22.86 10.98 17.01
N PHE A 363 -22.76 10.54 18.28
CA PHE A 363 -22.16 9.26 18.62
C PHE A 363 -22.92 8.08 18.00
N ASP A 364 -24.24 8.07 18.10
CA ASP A 364 -25.10 7.03 17.51
C ASP A 364 -24.93 6.97 15.99
N PHE A 365 -24.88 8.12 15.33
CA PHE A 365 -24.67 8.17 13.89
C PHE A 365 -23.31 7.63 13.48
N MET A 366 -22.24 7.99 14.18
CA MET A 366 -20.90 7.51 13.86
C MET A 366 -20.77 6.01 14.10
N ALA A 367 -21.35 5.50 15.20
CA ALA A 367 -21.40 4.07 15.47
C ALA A 367 -22.20 3.31 14.40
N PHE A 368 -23.37 3.82 14.02
CA PHE A 368 -24.12 3.28 12.90
C PHE A 368 -23.31 3.25 11.61
N ASN A 369 -22.58 4.32 11.31
CA ASN A 369 -21.77 4.38 10.09
C ASN A 369 -20.66 3.32 10.07
N MET A 370 -20.02 3.02 11.21
CA MET A 370 -19.06 1.93 11.35
C MET A 370 -19.73 0.56 11.15
N ASP A 371 -20.86 0.32 11.80
CA ASP A 371 -21.60 -0.94 11.69
C ASP A 371 -22.10 -1.20 10.27
N ARG A 372 -22.66 -0.19 9.58
CA ARG A 372 -23.15 -0.37 8.20
C ARG A 372 -22.03 -0.62 7.21
N VAL A 373 -20.84 0.00 7.38
CA VAL A 373 -19.68 -0.26 6.53
C VAL A 373 -19.15 -1.67 6.77
N THR A 374 -19.10 -2.12 8.02
CA THR A 374 -18.73 -3.50 8.37
C THR A 374 -19.72 -4.51 7.78
N GLU A 375 -21.03 -4.21 7.84
CA GLU A 375 -22.08 -5.04 7.21
C GLU A 375 -21.91 -5.11 5.69
N TRP A 376 -21.58 -3.98 5.04
CA TRP A 376 -21.34 -3.94 3.60
C TRP A 376 -20.22 -4.89 3.16
N PHE A 377 -19.09 -4.89 3.87
CA PHE A 377 -18.00 -5.81 3.55
C PHE A 377 -18.34 -7.26 3.89
N SER A 378 -19.12 -7.49 4.94
CA SER A 378 -19.65 -8.81 5.27
C SER A 378 -20.60 -9.32 4.17
N PHE A 379 -21.45 -8.44 3.61
CA PHE A 379 -22.30 -8.74 2.48
C PHE A 379 -21.49 -9.16 1.26
N LEU A 380 -20.48 -8.37 0.84
CA LEU A 380 -19.63 -8.71 -0.30
C LEU A 380 -18.90 -10.05 -0.11
N LYS A 381 -18.33 -10.28 1.06
CA LYS A 381 -17.71 -11.55 1.43
C LYS A 381 -18.68 -12.72 1.30
N ASN A 382 -19.90 -12.58 1.82
CA ASN A 382 -20.90 -13.63 1.76
C ASN A 382 -21.38 -13.87 0.32
N GLU A 383 -21.50 -12.84 -0.51
CA GLU A 383 -21.79 -13.00 -1.93
C GLU A 383 -20.70 -13.79 -2.65
N ILE A 384 -19.42 -13.47 -2.42
CA ILE A 384 -18.29 -14.21 -3.00
C ILE A 384 -18.32 -15.68 -2.58
N ARG A 385 -18.60 -15.96 -1.32
CA ARG A 385 -18.62 -17.33 -0.76
C ARG A 385 -19.76 -18.21 -1.28
N LYS A 386 -20.75 -17.64 -1.93
CA LYS A 386 -21.75 -18.44 -2.66
C LYS A 386 -21.15 -19.20 -3.84
N TYR A 387 -20.06 -18.67 -4.42
CA TYR A 387 -19.42 -19.20 -5.63
C TYR A 387 -17.99 -19.69 -5.39
N ASP A 388 -17.35 -19.21 -4.34
CA ASP A 388 -16.05 -19.66 -3.83
C ASP A 388 -16.10 -19.82 -2.31
N PRO A 389 -16.57 -20.98 -1.79
CA PRO A 389 -16.76 -21.19 -0.36
C PRO A 389 -15.48 -21.05 0.48
N GLN A 390 -14.32 -21.20 -0.13
CA GLN A 390 -13.00 -21.07 0.53
C GLN A 390 -12.36 -19.69 0.32
N ALA A 391 -13.08 -18.76 -0.30
CA ALA A 391 -12.58 -17.44 -0.58
C ALA A 391 -12.05 -16.75 0.68
N LYS A 392 -10.83 -16.24 0.57
CA LYS A 392 -10.27 -15.26 1.49
C LYS A 392 -10.65 -13.87 1.00
N THR A 393 -10.82 -12.96 1.93
CA THR A 393 -11.10 -11.56 1.62
C THR A 393 -10.21 -10.63 2.43
N HIS A 394 -9.95 -9.45 1.91
CA HIS A 394 -9.31 -8.38 2.64
C HIS A 394 -9.78 -7.01 2.14
N ILE A 395 -9.46 -6.00 2.89
CA ILE A 395 -9.76 -4.60 2.59
C ILE A 395 -8.44 -3.85 2.68
N LYS A 396 -8.13 -3.01 1.70
CA LYS A 396 -6.97 -2.14 1.81
C LYS A 396 -7.34 -0.95 2.68
N ILE A 397 -7.05 -1.05 3.98
CA ILE A 397 -7.40 -0.04 4.98
C ILE A 397 -6.23 0.93 5.12
N MET A 398 -6.50 2.23 5.14
CA MET A 398 -5.55 3.24 5.58
C MET A 398 -5.48 3.23 7.12
N PRO A 399 -4.43 2.69 7.74
CA PRO A 399 -4.43 2.51 9.19
C PRO A 399 -4.41 3.81 9.98
N ASN A 400 -3.93 4.90 9.39
CA ASN A 400 -3.91 6.21 10.01
C ASN A 400 -5.31 6.83 10.17
N LEU A 401 -6.34 6.28 9.53
CA LEU A 401 -7.71 6.77 9.68
C LEU A 401 -8.23 6.64 11.11
N TRP A 402 -7.75 5.66 11.89
CA TRP A 402 -8.16 5.49 13.28
C TRP A 402 -7.46 6.47 14.24
N SER A 403 -6.31 7.00 13.86
CA SER A 403 -5.57 8.01 14.62
C SER A 403 -5.79 9.44 14.10
N ASP A 404 -6.21 9.59 12.84
CA ASP A 404 -6.60 10.87 12.24
C ASP A 404 -8.12 10.98 12.16
N ASN A 405 -8.72 11.41 13.25
CA ASN A 405 -10.18 11.56 13.41
C ASN A 405 -10.87 12.42 12.33
N LYS A 406 -10.12 13.19 11.56
CA LYS A 406 -10.66 13.99 10.45
C LYS A 406 -11.03 13.15 9.23
N ARG A 407 -10.63 11.90 9.21
CA ARG A 407 -10.89 10.94 8.13
C ARG A 407 -11.69 9.72 8.58
N ASP A 408 -11.94 9.59 9.87
CA ASP A 408 -12.63 8.46 10.45
C ASP A 408 -14.11 8.46 10.06
N SER A 409 -14.40 7.75 9.00
CA SER A 409 -15.73 7.74 8.38
C SER A 409 -16.20 6.34 8.13
N GLY A 410 -16.69 5.72 9.16
CA GLY A 410 -17.26 4.37 9.08
C GLY A 410 -16.21 3.27 9.10
N ILE A 411 -14.95 3.57 9.44
CA ILE A 411 -13.91 2.57 9.55
C ILE A 411 -13.75 2.13 11.00
N ASP A 412 -14.32 0.97 11.30
CA ASP A 412 -13.98 0.21 12.49
C ASP A 412 -12.81 -0.71 12.18
N LEU A 413 -11.60 -0.29 12.54
CA LEU A 413 -10.38 -1.02 12.20
C LEU A 413 -10.36 -2.42 12.82
N GLU A 414 -10.86 -2.58 14.04
CA GLU A 414 -10.95 -3.87 14.71
C GLU A 414 -11.93 -4.80 13.99
N ALA A 415 -13.17 -4.35 13.76
CA ALA A 415 -14.22 -5.14 13.12
C ALA A 415 -13.83 -5.56 11.69
N LEU A 416 -13.27 -4.64 10.91
CA LEU A 416 -12.84 -4.93 9.53
C LEU A 416 -11.64 -5.90 9.49
N THR A 417 -10.69 -5.76 10.42
CA THR A 417 -9.57 -6.70 10.54
C THR A 417 -10.06 -8.10 10.93
N ARG A 418 -11.02 -8.19 11.88
CA ARG A 418 -11.65 -9.48 12.25
C ARG A 418 -12.42 -10.11 11.10
N ASN A 419 -13.14 -9.30 10.34
CA ASN A 419 -13.97 -9.79 9.23
C ASN A 419 -13.16 -10.34 8.05
N SER A 420 -11.93 -9.90 7.86
CA SER A 420 -11.05 -10.30 6.76
C SER A 420 -10.26 -11.57 7.10
N GLU A 421 -9.96 -12.42 6.11
CA GLU A 421 -9.06 -13.58 6.27
C GLU A 421 -7.59 -13.21 6.08
N ILE A 422 -7.32 -12.15 5.34
CA ILE A 422 -6.00 -11.54 5.17
C ILE A 422 -6.06 -10.13 5.75
N ILE A 423 -5.06 -9.72 6.50
CA ILE A 423 -4.97 -8.36 7.02
C ILE A 423 -4.47 -7.46 5.89
N GLY A 424 -5.38 -6.73 5.25
CA GLY A 424 -5.06 -5.80 4.16
C GLY A 424 -4.86 -4.37 4.67
N ASN A 425 -3.86 -3.68 4.16
CA ASN A 425 -3.60 -2.28 4.50
C ASN A 425 -2.70 -1.60 3.45
N ASP A 426 -2.51 -0.30 3.62
CA ASP A 426 -1.54 0.54 2.91
C ASP A 426 -0.70 1.39 3.88
N ALA A 427 -0.34 0.81 5.02
CA ALA A 427 0.46 1.48 6.02
C ALA A 427 1.76 2.06 5.43
N SER A 428 2.08 3.28 5.84
CA SER A 428 3.27 4.00 5.40
C SER A 428 4.23 4.29 6.56
N SER A 429 5.50 4.48 6.24
CA SER A 429 6.49 4.84 7.24
C SER A 429 6.46 6.33 7.61
N CYS A 430 5.97 7.19 6.74
CA CYS A 430 5.91 8.65 6.97
C CYS A 430 4.85 9.33 6.11
N GLY A 431 3.57 9.21 6.49
CA GLY A 431 2.46 9.81 5.74
C GLY A 431 2.46 11.35 5.75
N ALA A 432 2.86 11.98 6.85
CA ALA A 432 2.80 13.44 7.03
C ALA A 432 3.67 14.22 6.03
N TRP A 433 4.78 13.66 5.56
CA TRP A 433 5.70 14.30 4.64
C TRP A 433 5.22 14.31 3.19
N MET A 434 4.34 13.42 2.86
CA MET A 434 3.85 13.27 1.48
C MET A 434 3.02 14.48 1.04
N TRP A 435 2.22 15.04 1.93
CA TRP A 435 1.22 16.06 1.61
C TRP A 435 1.39 17.39 2.34
N GLY A 436 2.31 17.49 3.29
CA GLY A 436 2.47 18.67 4.14
C GLY A 436 3.91 19.15 4.35
N LYS A 437 4.05 20.16 5.21
CA LYS A 437 5.34 20.52 5.77
C LYS A 437 5.61 19.59 6.96
N PRO A 438 6.78 18.92 7.03
CA PRO A 438 7.13 18.16 8.23
C PRO A 438 7.16 19.12 9.43
N LYS A 439 6.60 18.70 10.54
CA LYS A 439 6.73 19.39 11.81
C LYS A 439 8.16 19.25 12.31
N SER A 440 8.62 20.19 13.13
CA SER A 440 10.02 20.18 13.60
C SER A 440 10.43 18.90 14.31
N TRP A 441 9.53 18.26 15.04
CA TRP A 441 9.75 17.00 15.75
C TRP A 441 9.75 15.76 14.83
N GLU A 442 9.08 15.83 13.67
CA GLU A 442 9.04 14.77 12.66
C GLU A 442 10.37 14.62 11.90
N LYS A 443 11.32 15.52 12.11
CA LYS A 443 12.67 15.41 11.56
C LYS A 443 13.49 14.28 12.19
N ASN A 444 13.07 13.82 13.35
CA ASN A 444 13.70 12.69 14.01
C ASN A 444 13.21 11.39 13.34
N TYR A 445 14.13 10.66 12.75
CA TYR A 445 13.85 9.42 11.98
C TYR A 445 12.98 8.40 12.72
N ALA A 446 13.04 8.35 14.05
CA ALA A 446 12.24 7.44 14.86
C ALA A 446 10.73 7.63 14.70
N PHE A 447 10.28 8.83 14.37
CA PHE A 447 8.87 9.13 14.14
C PHE A 447 8.41 8.81 12.71
N ASP A 448 9.33 8.60 11.77
CA ASP A 448 9.00 8.16 10.42
C ASP A 448 8.34 6.77 10.42
N TRP A 449 8.60 5.93 11.43
CA TRP A 449 8.13 4.56 11.53
C TRP A 449 6.99 4.33 12.51
N VAL A 450 6.63 5.35 13.30
CA VAL A 450 5.57 5.23 14.34
C VAL A 450 4.26 4.73 13.72
N GLU A 451 3.87 5.26 12.58
CA GLU A 451 2.60 4.93 11.94
C GLU A 451 2.54 3.46 11.51
N ILE A 452 3.60 2.97 10.85
CA ILE A 452 3.66 1.58 10.41
C ILE A 452 3.71 0.60 11.57
N CYS A 453 4.47 0.92 12.63
CA CYS A 453 4.54 0.08 13.83
C CYS A 453 3.18 0.00 14.53
N MET A 454 2.55 1.15 14.78
CA MET A 454 1.23 1.20 15.44
C MET A 454 0.16 0.47 14.63
N ALA A 455 0.15 0.66 13.31
CA ALA A 455 -0.81 0.01 12.43
C ALA A 455 -0.67 -1.52 12.46
N TYR A 456 0.55 -2.00 12.30
CA TYR A 456 0.81 -3.44 12.23
C TYR A 456 0.58 -4.12 13.57
N ASP A 457 1.08 -3.55 14.67
CA ASP A 457 0.87 -4.09 16.02
C ASP A 457 -0.61 -4.14 16.37
N PHE A 458 -1.37 -3.09 16.06
CA PHE A 458 -2.81 -3.08 16.29
C PHE A 458 -3.51 -4.19 15.50
N MET A 459 -3.31 -4.26 14.18
CA MET A 459 -3.99 -5.23 13.33
C MET A 459 -3.58 -6.67 13.67
N LYS A 460 -2.31 -6.91 13.98
CA LYS A 460 -1.83 -8.23 14.45
C LYS A 460 -2.36 -8.60 15.82
N SER A 461 -2.53 -7.64 16.74
CA SER A 461 -3.14 -7.92 18.05
C SER A 461 -4.61 -8.34 17.92
N VAL A 462 -5.34 -7.78 16.94
CA VAL A 462 -6.73 -8.16 16.63
C VAL A 462 -6.82 -9.55 16.00
N SER A 463 -5.89 -9.90 15.13
CA SER A 463 -5.91 -11.14 14.34
C SER A 463 -4.50 -11.71 14.15
N PRO A 464 -3.88 -12.30 15.21
CA PRO A 464 -2.48 -12.72 15.19
C PRO A 464 -2.19 -13.83 14.17
N ASP A 465 -3.16 -14.70 13.90
CA ASP A 465 -3.00 -15.88 13.05
C ASP A 465 -3.33 -15.63 11.57
N LYS A 466 -3.30 -14.37 11.11
CA LYS A 466 -3.58 -14.03 9.71
C LYS A 466 -2.36 -13.43 9.03
N VAL A 467 -2.16 -13.77 7.75
CA VAL A 467 -1.19 -13.10 6.89
C VAL A 467 -1.49 -11.60 6.85
N MET A 468 -0.44 -10.79 7.04
CA MET A 468 -0.52 -9.35 6.80
C MET A 468 0.01 -9.04 5.41
N PHE A 469 -0.85 -8.44 4.60
CA PHE A 469 -0.55 -8.04 3.23
C PHE A 469 -0.74 -6.55 3.05
N ASN A 470 0.35 -5.81 2.92
CA ASN A 470 0.32 -4.41 2.54
C ASN A 470 0.21 -4.31 1.01
N THR A 471 -1.02 -4.06 0.53
CA THR A 471 -1.35 -4.07 -0.91
C THR A 471 -0.95 -2.78 -1.63
N GLU A 472 -0.52 -1.77 -0.90
CA GLU A 472 0.02 -0.52 -1.44
C GLU A 472 1.10 0.03 -0.48
N GLY A 473 2.21 -0.70 -0.40
CA GLY A 473 3.28 -0.39 0.54
C GLY A 473 3.94 0.95 0.26
N HIS A 474 3.65 1.95 1.10
CA HIS A 474 4.26 3.28 1.03
C HIS A 474 5.51 3.42 1.92
N MET A 475 6.22 2.33 2.16
CA MET A 475 7.43 2.33 2.98
C MET A 475 8.56 3.16 2.38
N LEU A 476 8.60 3.25 1.05
CA LEU A 476 9.56 4.07 0.31
C LEU A 476 8.93 5.31 -0.32
N SER A 477 7.60 5.42 -0.34
CA SER A 477 6.85 6.47 -1.02
C SER A 477 6.38 7.58 -0.08
N THR A 478 7.19 7.98 0.83
CA THR A 478 6.96 9.11 1.75
C THR A 478 7.47 10.42 1.15
N GLY A 479 7.52 11.50 1.92
CA GLY A 479 8.25 12.70 1.51
C GLY A 479 9.70 12.41 1.10
N LYS A 480 10.29 11.33 1.61
CA LYS A 480 11.66 10.91 1.33
C LYS A 480 11.82 10.15 0.01
N TYR A 481 10.81 9.43 -0.47
CA TYR A 481 10.94 8.77 -1.78
C TYR A 481 11.01 9.74 -2.96
N ARG A 482 10.62 10.98 -2.72
CA ARG A 482 10.85 12.11 -3.63
C ARG A 482 12.20 12.77 -3.38
N ASP A 483 13.07 12.14 -2.62
CA ASP A 483 14.42 12.57 -2.36
C ASP A 483 15.39 11.69 -3.14
N LEU A 484 16.17 12.28 -4.04
CA LEU A 484 17.22 11.60 -4.80
C LEU A 484 18.23 10.87 -3.90
N TYR A 485 18.39 11.36 -2.67
CA TYR A 485 19.37 10.86 -1.71
C TYR A 485 18.75 9.91 -0.66
N GLN A 486 17.70 9.19 -1.00
CA GLN A 486 17.18 8.16 -0.11
C GLN A 486 18.17 6.98 -0.06
N THR A 487 18.62 6.65 1.16
CA THR A 487 19.66 5.64 1.31
C THR A 487 19.12 4.20 1.28
N LYS A 488 19.94 3.26 0.82
CA LYS A 488 19.63 1.82 0.87
C LYS A 488 19.40 1.31 2.30
N GLU A 489 20.03 1.92 3.29
CA GLU A 489 19.86 1.61 4.71
C GLU A 489 18.46 2.00 5.19
N TYR A 490 17.92 3.14 4.74
CA TYR A 490 16.55 3.54 5.03
C TYR A 490 15.55 2.55 4.41
N ALA A 491 15.73 2.20 3.14
CA ALA A 491 14.88 1.21 2.47
C ALA A 491 14.91 -0.14 3.21
N ARG A 492 16.10 -0.65 3.51
CA ARG A 492 16.29 -1.91 4.25
C ARG A 492 15.63 -1.85 5.63
N GLY A 493 15.85 -0.75 6.37
CA GLY A 493 15.26 -0.54 7.69
C GLY A 493 13.74 -0.58 7.68
N ASN A 494 13.09 0.02 6.67
CA ASN A 494 11.63 -0.01 6.53
C ASN A 494 11.10 -1.45 6.35
N TYR A 495 11.68 -2.23 5.45
CA TYR A 495 11.21 -3.60 5.21
C TYR A 495 11.48 -4.52 6.41
N TRP A 496 12.65 -4.40 7.05
CA TRP A 496 12.94 -5.18 8.26
C TRP A 496 12.00 -4.83 9.40
N LEU A 497 11.77 -3.54 9.66
CA LEU A 497 10.88 -3.10 10.71
C LEU A 497 9.45 -3.57 10.45
N ALA A 498 8.95 -3.40 9.23
CA ALA A 498 7.64 -3.89 8.84
C ALA A 498 7.50 -5.41 9.04
N THR A 499 8.53 -6.18 8.67
CA THR A 499 8.55 -7.64 8.84
C THR A 499 8.55 -8.05 10.32
N ILE A 500 9.31 -7.36 11.17
CA ILE A 500 9.34 -7.61 12.63
C ILE A 500 7.96 -7.36 13.25
N HIS A 501 7.21 -6.36 12.75
CA HIS A 501 5.85 -6.06 13.17
C HIS A 501 4.77 -6.91 12.46
N GLY A 502 5.15 -7.95 11.73
CA GLY A 502 4.26 -8.99 11.21
C GLY A 502 3.90 -8.89 9.73
N LEU A 503 4.54 -8.00 8.96
CA LEU A 503 4.36 -7.98 7.50
C LEU A 503 4.84 -9.30 6.88
N THR A 504 3.99 -9.93 6.09
CA THR A 504 4.28 -11.20 5.39
C THR A 504 4.38 -10.99 3.88
N ALA A 505 3.55 -10.09 3.34
CA ALA A 505 3.53 -9.77 1.93
C ALA A 505 3.36 -8.26 1.73
N THR A 506 4.03 -7.72 0.72
CA THR A 506 3.86 -6.33 0.31
C THR A 506 3.90 -6.18 -1.19
N GLN A 507 3.07 -5.27 -1.69
CA GLN A 507 3.17 -4.71 -3.03
C GLN A 507 3.57 -3.25 -2.88
N THR A 508 4.84 -2.95 -3.07
CA THR A 508 5.34 -1.57 -2.96
C THR A 508 4.72 -0.69 -4.04
N TRP A 509 4.20 0.44 -3.65
CA TRP A 509 3.68 1.48 -4.53
C TRP A 509 4.80 2.42 -4.91
N TYR A 510 5.19 2.53 -6.13
CA TYR A 510 5.03 1.69 -7.31
C TYR A 510 6.25 1.87 -8.22
N TRP A 511 6.47 1.01 -9.21
CA TRP A 511 7.52 1.19 -10.22
C TRP A 511 7.06 2.24 -11.23
N CYS A 512 7.57 3.46 -11.14
CA CYS A 512 6.96 4.62 -11.80
C CYS A 512 7.43 4.85 -13.23
N ARG A 513 8.39 4.10 -13.73
CA ARG A 513 8.91 4.24 -15.09
C ARG A 513 8.54 3.05 -15.96
N ARG A 514 8.36 3.31 -17.26
CA ARG A 514 8.20 2.26 -18.26
C ARG A 514 9.58 1.77 -18.71
N GLU A 515 9.59 0.66 -19.45
CA GLU A 515 10.84 0.09 -19.96
C GLU A 515 11.60 1.03 -20.91
N ASP A 516 10.90 1.92 -21.61
CA ASP A 516 11.48 2.95 -22.48
C ASP A 516 12.05 4.17 -21.72
N GLY A 517 11.95 4.18 -20.40
CA GLY A 517 12.39 5.27 -19.53
C GLY A 517 11.34 6.34 -19.26
N SER A 518 10.21 6.35 -19.99
CA SER A 518 9.16 7.34 -19.77
C SER A 518 8.41 7.12 -18.45
N SER A 519 7.91 8.21 -17.86
CA SER A 519 7.08 8.15 -16.67
C SER A 519 5.73 7.49 -16.95
N ARG A 520 5.15 6.83 -15.96
CA ARG A 520 3.74 6.46 -15.99
C ARG A 520 2.90 7.69 -15.67
N GLY A 521 1.71 7.83 -16.29
CA GLY A 521 0.89 9.03 -16.21
C GLY A 521 0.55 9.49 -14.79
N HIS A 522 0.45 8.58 -13.84
CA HIS A 522 0.26 8.93 -12.42
C HIS A 522 1.50 9.64 -11.84
N SER A 523 2.68 9.27 -12.28
CA SER A 523 3.95 9.90 -11.87
C SER A 523 4.04 11.35 -12.34
N ASP A 524 3.58 11.63 -13.56
CA ASP A 524 3.62 12.98 -14.15
C ASP A 524 2.83 14.02 -13.36
N SER A 525 1.77 13.59 -12.65
CA SER A 525 0.94 14.48 -11.84
C SER A 525 1.44 14.66 -10.40
N ASN A 526 2.32 13.76 -9.91
CA ASN A 526 2.74 13.70 -8.52
C ASN A 526 4.25 13.90 -8.32
N GLY A 527 5.03 14.06 -9.37
CA GLY A 527 6.49 14.21 -9.30
C GLY A 527 7.23 12.96 -8.85
N TYR A 528 6.64 11.77 -9.02
CA TYR A 528 7.24 10.51 -8.57
C TYR A 528 8.43 10.09 -9.43
N ALA A 529 8.36 10.28 -10.74
CA ALA A 529 9.36 9.79 -11.66
C ALA A 529 10.77 10.35 -11.42
N ALA A 530 10.85 11.61 -11.00
CA ALA A 530 12.14 12.29 -10.78
C ALA A 530 12.97 11.75 -9.63
N SER A 531 12.40 10.92 -8.76
CA SER A 531 13.07 10.50 -7.52
C SER A 531 12.94 9.00 -7.25
N ASN A 532 12.49 8.24 -8.22
CA ASN A 532 12.25 6.82 -8.04
C ASN A 532 13.42 6.00 -8.59
N ASN A 533 14.51 6.02 -7.90
CA ASN A 533 15.72 5.29 -8.30
C ASN A 533 16.16 4.29 -7.26
#